data_c11bd6d804a25aa8efb18762000e08c2
#
_entry.id   c11bd6d804a25aa8efb18762000e08c2
#
_cell.length_a   1.000
_cell.length_b   1.000
_cell.length_c   1.000
_cell.angle_alpha   90.00
_cell.angle_beta   90.00
_cell.angle_gamma   90.00
#
_symmetry.space_group_name_H-M   'P 1'
#
loop_
_entity.id
_entity.type
_entity.pdbx_description
1 polymer ?
#
loop_
_entity_poly.entity_id
_entity_poly.type
_entity_poly.pdbx_seq_one_letter_code
_entity_poly.pdbx_strand_id
1 'polypeptide(L)'
;MKIADADSAENNSGSSHCVVTPLSCALPNRRVDGPKGSGEERLKILAGTLLHSICGSEDDSEQYYCNYGVNEEYEKQFQAAGLRVSARGILGETRAVELPGHRFFIATLFQPQLSSRPEAPHRYLLAFLRAAMLFRKTRAKRSRSARR
;
A
#
# COMPACT_ATOMS: atom_id res chain seq x y z
N MET A 1 -16.53 -4.29 -4.99
CA MET A 1 -16.48 -3.55 -6.27
C MET A 1 -16.22 -4.55 -7.38
N LYS A 2 -16.94 -4.44 -8.49
CA LYS A 2 -16.61 -5.22 -9.70
C LYS A 2 -16.41 -4.19 -10.80
N ILE A 3 -15.15 -3.97 -11.18
CA ILE A 3 -14.83 -3.34 -12.45
C ILE A 3 -14.66 -4.50 -13.41
N ALA A 4 -15.59 -4.64 -14.37
CA ALA A 4 -15.47 -5.66 -15.40
C ALA A 4 -14.14 -5.44 -16.14
N ASP A 5 -13.44 -6.52 -16.43
CA ASP A 5 -12.18 -6.53 -17.17
C ASP A 5 -11.09 -5.60 -16.59
N ALA A 6 -11.12 -5.34 -15.27
CA ALA A 6 -10.08 -4.59 -14.59
C ALA A 6 -8.73 -5.31 -14.71
N ASP A 7 -7.71 -4.58 -15.16
CA ASP A 7 -6.38 -5.11 -15.42
C ASP A 7 -5.28 -4.14 -15.00
N SER A 8 -4.05 -4.56 -15.12
CA SER A 8 -2.86 -3.74 -14.94
C SER A 8 -2.16 -3.56 -16.30
N ALA A 9 -1.82 -2.34 -16.66
CA ALA A 9 -1.04 -2.06 -17.86
C ALA A 9 0.35 -2.73 -17.85
N GLU A 10 0.82 -3.19 -16.70
CA GLU A 10 2.04 -3.99 -16.59
C GLU A 10 1.87 -5.37 -17.22
N ASN A 11 0.68 -5.97 -17.09
CA ASN A 11 0.37 -7.30 -17.63
C ASN A 11 -0.27 -7.22 -19.01
N ASN A 12 -1.12 -6.21 -19.23
CA ASN A 12 -1.90 -6.06 -20.45
C ASN A 12 -2.12 -4.57 -20.75
N SER A 13 -1.17 -3.97 -21.46
CA SER A 13 -1.22 -2.54 -21.85
C SER A 13 -2.37 -2.19 -22.81
N GLY A 14 -2.98 -3.19 -23.46
CA GLY A 14 -4.12 -3.02 -24.38
C GLY A 14 -5.48 -3.06 -23.68
N SER A 15 -5.57 -3.33 -22.38
CA SER A 15 -6.84 -3.32 -21.65
C SER A 15 -7.43 -1.92 -21.57
N SER A 16 -8.74 -1.81 -21.79
CA SER A 16 -9.49 -0.55 -21.66
C SER A 16 -9.70 -0.11 -20.21
N HIS A 17 -9.49 -1.00 -19.25
CA HIS A 17 -9.76 -0.78 -17.82
C HIS A 17 -8.50 -1.04 -16.96
N CYS A 18 -7.38 -0.38 -17.30
CA CYS A 18 -6.16 -0.46 -16.50
C CYS A 18 -6.31 0.35 -15.21
N VAL A 19 -6.50 -0.33 -14.09
CA VAL A 19 -6.56 0.26 -12.74
C VAL A 19 -5.16 0.57 -12.18
N VAL A 20 -4.13 -0.01 -12.80
CA VAL A 20 -2.71 0.28 -12.57
C VAL A 20 -2.10 0.69 -13.91
N THR A 21 -1.43 1.84 -13.94
CA THR A 21 -0.86 2.44 -15.16
C THR A 21 0.60 2.82 -14.96
N PRO A 22 1.37 2.99 -16.05
CA PRO A 22 2.72 3.53 -15.95
C PRO A 22 2.73 4.88 -15.23
N LEU A 23 3.72 5.10 -14.37
CA LEU A 23 3.93 6.40 -13.73
C LEU A 23 4.15 7.47 -14.81
N SER A 24 3.42 8.58 -14.71
CA SER A 24 3.51 9.71 -15.63
C SER A 24 4.89 10.38 -15.58
N CYS A 25 5.44 10.55 -14.36
CA CYS A 25 6.73 11.17 -14.11
C CYS A 25 7.67 10.21 -13.38
N ALA A 26 8.97 10.40 -13.59
CA ALA A 26 9.98 9.79 -12.74
C ALA A 26 10.06 10.52 -11.39
N LEU A 27 10.38 9.78 -10.32
CA LEU A 27 10.66 10.40 -9.02
C LEU A 27 11.88 11.34 -9.12
N PRO A 28 11.91 12.46 -8.39
CA PRO A 28 12.97 13.46 -8.48
C PRO A 28 14.38 12.88 -8.26
N ASN A 29 14.51 11.94 -7.34
CA ASN A 29 15.79 11.34 -6.94
C ASN A 29 15.95 9.90 -7.46
N ARG A 30 15.37 9.58 -8.62
CA ARG A 30 15.46 8.22 -9.17
C ARG A 30 16.89 7.80 -9.44
N ARG A 31 17.16 6.51 -9.33
CA ARG A 31 18.43 5.93 -9.78
C ARG A 31 18.54 6.04 -11.30
N VAL A 32 19.72 6.41 -11.82
CA VAL A 32 19.96 6.65 -13.25
C VAL A 32 19.51 5.47 -14.10
N ASP A 33 19.82 4.23 -13.67
CA ASP A 33 19.49 2.99 -14.39
C ASP A 33 18.26 2.27 -13.79
N GLY A 34 17.48 2.95 -12.92
CA GLY A 34 16.31 2.38 -12.25
C GLY A 34 14.99 2.72 -12.93
N PRO A 35 13.90 2.05 -12.50
CA PRO A 35 12.55 2.40 -12.94
C PRO A 35 12.21 3.85 -12.56
N LYS A 36 11.13 4.40 -13.14
CA LYS A 36 10.67 5.78 -12.88
C LYS A 36 10.47 6.05 -11.39
N GLY A 37 9.89 5.10 -10.66
CA GLY A 37 9.72 5.13 -9.23
C GLY A 37 10.83 4.37 -8.52
N SER A 38 12.09 4.81 -8.61
CA SER A 38 13.21 4.19 -7.90
C SER A 38 13.93 5.20 -7.01
N GLY A 39 14.33 4.75 -5.80
CA GLY A 39 14.97 5.59 -4.80
C GLY A 39 14.05 5.92 -3.64
N GLU A 40 14.42 6.92 -2.86
CA GLU A 40 13.70 7.38 -1.69
C GLU A 40 12.82 8.59 -2.02
N GLU A 41 11.59 8.58 -1.56
CA GLU A 41 10.66 9.69 -1.73
C GLU A 41 9.87 9.95 -0.46
N ARG A 42 9.57 11.23 -0.23
CA ARG A 42 8.70 11.69 0.85
C ARG A 42 7.24 11.32 0.58
N LEU A 43 6.55 10.98 1.66
CA LEU A 43 5.12 10.67 1.69
C LEU A 43 4.38 11.59 2.65
N LYS A 44 3.17 11.95 2.26
CA LYS A 44 2.17 12.50 3.16
C LYS A 44 1.23 11.37 3.59
N ILE A 45 1.29 10.99 4.87
CA ILE A 45 0.42 9.98 5.45
C ILE A 45 -0.85 10.65 5.98
N LEU A 46 -2.01 10.10 5.63
CA LEU A 46 -3.28 10.71 5.98
C LEU A 46 -3.67 10.33 7.41
N ALA A 47 -4.01 11.35 8.21
CA ALA A 47 -4.43 11.18 9.60
C ALA A 47 -5.65 10.24 9.73
N GLY A 48 -5.72 9.50 10.83
CA GLY A 48 -6.82 8.57 11.11
C GLY A 48 -6.80 7.26 10.30
N THR A 49 -5.73 7.00 9.52
CA THR A 49 -5.54 5.77 8.79
C THR A 49 -4.78 4.72 9.62
N LEU A 50 -4.89 3.44 9.25
CA LEU A 50 -4.07 2.38 9.84
C LEU A 50 -2.58 2.65 9.59
N LEU A 51 -2.24 3.11 8.38
CA LEU A 51 -0.87 3.49 8.02
C LEU A 51 -0.34 4.57 8.97
N HIS A 52 -1.14 5.63 9.24
CA HIS A 52 -0.80 6.68 10.20
C HIS A 52 -0.59 6.14 11.62
N SER A 53 -1.45 5.21 12.08
CA SER A 53 -1.32 4.63 13.41
C SER A 53 -0.04 3.81 13.60
N ILE A 54 0.50 3.24 12.51
CA ILE A 54 1.74 2.47 12.51
C ILE A 54 2.96 3.39 12.40
N CYS A 55 2.87 4.42 11.57
CA CYS A 55 3.94 5.39 11.35
C CYS A 55 4.13 6.31 12.56
N GLY A 56 3.04 6.81 13.13
CA GLY A 56 3.05 7.81 14.21
C GLY A 56 3.33 9.24 13.73
N SER A 57 3.34 9.49 12.42
CA SER A 57 3.62 10.79 11.80
C SER A 57 2.80 10.95 10.52
N GLU A 58 2.50 12.18 10.15
CA GLU A 58 1.92 12.54 8.85
C GLU A 58 2.98 12.67 7.75
N ASP A 59 4.25 12.76 8.10
CA ASP A 59 5.36 12.80 7.15
C ASP A 59 6.22 11.55 7.31
N ASP A 60 6.61 10.95 6.18
CA ASP A 60 7.44 9.76 6.10
C ASP A 60 8.31 9.80 4.85
N SER A 61 9.29 8.89 4.77
CA SER A 61 10.12 8.70 3.61
C SER A 61 10.32 7.21 3.37
N GLU A 62 10.07 6.74 2.15
CA GLU A 62 10.07 5.32 1.84
C GLU A 62 10.79 5.01 0.53
N GLN A 63 11.23 3.76 0.40
CA GLN A 63 11.95 3.28 -0.77
C GLN A 63 11.02 2.73 -1.84
N TYR A 64 11.31 3.03 -3.10
CA TYR A 64 10.56 2.62 -4.28
C TYR A 64 11.43 1.87 -5.27
N TYR A 65 10.81 0.94 -5.99
CA TYR A 65 11.38 0.31 -7.17
C TYR A 65 10.27 -0.19 -8.09
N CYS A 66 9.60 0.73 -8.79
CA CYS A 66 8.43 0.44 -9.63
C CYS A 66 8.30 1.41 -10.80
N ASN A 67 7.69 0.96 -11.91
CA ASN A 67 7.32 1.81 -13.04
C ASN A 67 5.82 2.15 -13.07
N TYR A 68 5.02 1.55 -12.22
CA TYR A 68 3.57 1.57 -12.26
C TYR A 68 2.99 2.14 -10.98
N GLY A 69 1.79 2.67 -11.06
CA GLY A 69 1.04 3.22 -9.94
C GLY A 69 -0.46 3.09 -10.13
N VAL A 70 -1.20 3.52 -9.15
CA VAL A 70 -2.67 3.57 -9.21
C VAL A 70 -3.10 4.54 -10.31
N ASN A 71 -4.04 4.12 -11.16
CA ASN A 71 -4.69 5.02 -12.09
C ASN A 71 -5.68 5.92 -11.33
N GLU A 72 -5.39 7.21 -11.29
CA GLU A 72 -6.16 8.20 -10.51
C GLU A 72 -7.63 8.33 -10.96
N GLU A 73 -7.93 7.99 -12.22
CA GLU A 73 -9.30 7.96 -12.72
C GLU A 73 -10.21 7.00 -11.96
N TYR A 74 -9.63 5.93 -11.39
CA TYR A 74 -10.34 4.92 -10.62
C TYR A 74 -10.37 5.20 -9.11
N GLU A 75 -9.67 6.22 -8.62
CA GLU A 75 -9.56 6.50 -7.18
C GLU A 75 -10.94 6.68 -6.52
N LYS A 76 -11.83 7.44 -7.15
CA LYS A 76 -13.20 7.64 -6.64
C LYS A 76 -13.99 6.31 -6.55
N GLN A 77 -13.79 5.43 -7.53
CA GLN A 77 -14.45 4.12 -7.54
C GLN A 77 -13.89 3.21 -6.43
N PHE A 78 -12.58 3.25 -6.19
CA PHE A 78 -11.95 2.54 -5.07
C PHE A 78 -12.48 3.03 -3.73
N GLN A 79 -12.59 4.34 -3.54
CA GLN A 79 -13.14 4.94 -2.32
C GLN A 79 -14.63 4.56 -2.12
N ALA A 80 -15.42 4.62 -3.16
CA ALA A 80 -16.83 4.20 -3.12
C ALA A 80 -17.00 2.71 -2.78
N ALA A 81 -15.99 1.89 -3.11
CA ALA A 81 -15.95 0.46 -2.76
C ALA A 81 -15.37 0.18 -1.36
N GLY A 82 -15.03 1.22 -0.60
CA GLY A 82 -14.54 1.11 0.76
C GLY A 82 -13.01 1.09 0.91
N LEU A 83 -12.23 1.13 -0.18
CA LEU A 83 -10.80 1.39 -0.07
C LEU A 83 -10.57 2.86 0.31
N ARG A 84 -9.62 3.10 1.21
CA ARG A 84 -9.26 4.45 1.64
C ARG A 84 -7.81 4.73 1.26
N VAL A 85 -7.55 5.88 0.63
CA VAL A 85 -6.19 6.37 0.45
C VAL A 85 -5.59 6.63 1.83
N SER A 86 -4.40 6.11 2.08
CA SER A 86 -3.69 6.23 3.36
C SER A 86 -2.36 6.97 3.25
N ALA A 87 -1.79 7.09 2.04
CA ALA A 87 -0.66 7.97 1.79
C ALA A 87 -0.68 8.52 0.36
N ARG A 88 -0.12 9.72 0.21
CA ARG A 88 0.09 10.42 -1.06
C ARG A 88 1.56 10.78 -1.24
N GLY A 89 2.00 10.83 -2.48
CA GLY A 89 3.29 11.38 -2.85
C GLY A 89 3.29 12.91 -2.86
N ILE A 90 4.42 13.50 -3.19
CA ILE A 90 4.61 14.96 -3.18
C ILE A 90 3.77 15.71 -4.23
N LEU A 91 3.35 15.03 -5.30
CA LEU A 91 2.49 15.58 -6.34
C LEU A 91 1.00 15.27 -6.09
N GLY A 92 0.67 14.65 -4.95
CA GLY A 92 -0.70 14.32 -4.56
C GLY A 92 -1.19 12.94 -5.03
N GLU A 93 -0.39 12.21 -5.79
CA GLU A 93 -0.73 10.89 -6.31
C GLU A 93 -0.85 9.84 -5.21
N THR A 94 -1.69 8.83 -5.42
CA THR A 94 -1.91 7.75 -4.44
C THR A 94 -0.68 6.85 -4.31
N ARG A 95 -0.13 6.75 -3.10
CA ARG A 95 1.03 5.91 -2.75
C ARG A 95 0.70 4.73 -1.85
N ALA A 96 -0.39 4.81 -1.11
CA ALA A 96 -0.89 3.70 -0.34
C ALA A 96 -2.40 3.76 -0.17
N VAL A 97 -3.03 2.60 -0.09
CA VAL A 97 -4.44 2.43 0.24
C VAL A 97 -4.61 1.39 1.33
N GLU A 98 -5.71 1.49 2.08
CA GLU A 98 -6.10 0.51 3.09
C GLU A 98 -7.58 0.16 2.97
N LEU A 99 -7.98 -0.99 3.51
CA LEU A 99 -9.37 -1.40 3.62
C LEU A 99 -9.81 -1.28 5.08
N PRO A 100 -10.50 -0.19 5.48
CA PRO A 100 -11.05 -0.03 6.81
C PRO A 100 -11.98 -1.18 7.18
N GLY A 101 -11.92 -1.62 8.44
CA GLY A 101 -12.71 -2.76 8.91
C GLY A 101 -12.11 -4.13 8.57
N HIS A 102 -11.16 -4.22 7.64
CA HIS A 102 -10.37 -5.43 7.49
C HIS A 102 -9.34 -5.57 8.62
N ARG A 103 -9.02 -6.79 9.00
CA ARG A 103 -8.10 -7.09 10.11
C ARG A 103 -6.72 -6.44 9.94
N PHE A 104 -6.19 -6.53 8.73
CA PHE A 104 -5.00 -5.83 8.27
C PHE A 104 -5.00 -5.88 6.74
N PHE A 105 -5.15 -4.72 6.13
CA PHE A 105 -5.00 -4.57 4.69
C PHE A 105 -4.39 -3.20 4.41
N ILE A 106 -3.17 -3.20 3.95
CA ILE A 106 -2.46 -2.03 3.43
C ILE A 106 -1.81 -2.48 2.14
N ALA A 107 -2.04 -1.75 1.06
CA ALA A 107 -1.33 -1.91 -0.20
C ALA A 107 -0.52 -0.64 -0.47
N THR A 108 0.76 -0.81 -0.75
CA THR A 108 1.72 0.29 -0.91
C THR A 108 2.41 0.22 -2.26
N LEU A 109 2.67 1.36 -2.86
CA LEU A 109 3.55 1.47 -4.02
C LEU A 109 5.01 1.47 -3.60
N PHE A 110 5.32 2.01 -2.43
CA PHE A 110 6.63 1.85 -1.82
C PHE A 110 6.86 0.42 -1.32
N GLN A 111 8.12 0.05 -1.15
CA GLN A 111 8.52 -1.33 -0.88
C GLN A 111 9.24 -1.44 0.47
N PRO A 112 8.52 -1.71 1.57
CA PRO A 112 9.08 -1.79 2.93
C PRO A 112 10.25 -2.76 3.07
N GLN A 113 10.29 -3.81 2.23
CA GLN A 113 11.38 -4.78 2.24
C GLN A 113 12.73 -4.21 1.79
N LEU A 114 12.76 -3.11 1.03
CA LEU A 114 14.01 -2.51 0.56
C LEU A 114 14.81 -1.85 1.69
N SER A 115 14.13 -1.36 2.72
CA SER A 115 14.75 -0.72 3.89
C SER A 115 14.74 -1.59 5.14
N SER A 116 14.04 -2.75 5.13
CA SER A 116 13.99 -3.68 6.26
C SER A 116 15.34 -4.38 6.48
N ARG A 117 15.77 -4.50 7.73
CA ARG A 117 17.00 -5.20 8.16
C ARG A 117 16.68 -6.10 9.35
N PRO A 118 17.44 -7.18 9.60
CA PRO A 118 17.24 -8.04 10.78
C PRO A 118 17.29 -7.27 12.09
N GLU A 119 18.19 -6.29 12.20
CA GLU A 119 18.40 -5.47 13.40
C GLU A 119 17.36 -4.34 13.52
N ALA A 120 16.76 -3.93 12.39
CA ALA A 120 15.76 -2.88 12.30
C ALA A 120 14.66 -3.28 11.29
N PRO A 121 13.80 -4.25 11.64
CA PRO A 121 12.73 -4.67 10.76
C PRO A 121 11.73 -3.52 10.50
N HIS A 122 11.29 -3.40 9.27
CA HIS A 122 10.40 -2.32 8.88
C HIS A 122 9.07 -2.36 9.64
N ARG A 123 8.62 -1.19 10.12
CA ARG A 123 7.42 -1.06 10.97
C ARG A 123 6.13 -1.64 10.36
N TYR A 124 5.93 -1.50 9.05
CA TYR A 124 4.74 -2.05 8.38
C TYR A 124 4.75 -3.57 8.30
N LEU A 125 5.92 -4.18 8.11
CA LEU A 125 6.09 -5.64 8.16
C LEU A 125 5.86 -6.17 9.58
N LEU A 126 6.39 -5.48 10.60
CA LEU A 126 6.13 -5.83 12.01
C LEU A 126 4.65 -5.70 12.36
N ALA A 127 3.96 -4.66 11.90
CA ALA A 127 2.54 -4.47 12.15
C ALA A 127 1.71 -5.61 11.53
N PHE A 128 2.02 -6.01 10.29
CA PHE A 128 1.39 -7.17 9.65
C PHE A 128 1.58 -8.44 10.47
N LEU A 129 2.81 -8.75 10.89
CA LEU A 129 3.11 -9.93 11.69
C LEU A 129 2.36 -9.92 13.04
N ARG A 130 2.30 -8.76 13.72
CA ARG A 130 1.53 -8.59 14.96
C ARG A 130 0.04 -8.87 14.75
N ALA A 131 -0.56 -8.35 13.68
CA ALA A 131 -1.95 -8.59 13.33
C ALA A 131 -2.22 -10.08 13.04
N ALA A 132 -1.33 -10.75 12.32
CA ALA A 132 -1.42 -12.19 12.04
C ALA A 132 -1.31 -13.03 13.31
N MET A 133 -0.38 -12.71 14.21
CA MET A 133 -0.22 -13.40 15.51
C MET A 133 -1.46 -13.23 16.40
N LEU A 134 -2.02 -12.02 16.47
CA LEU A 134 -3.22 -11.74 17.25
C LEU A 134 -4.42 -12.55 16.71
N PHE A 135 -4.56 -12.61 15.41
CA PHE A 135 -5.60 -13.42 14.78
C PHE A 135 -5.47 -14.91 15.12
N ARG A 136 -4.26 -15.47 15.06
CA ARG A 136 -4.01 -16.86 15.42
C ARG A 136 -4.43 -17.14 16.88
N LYS A 137 -4.08 -16.23 17.82
CA LYS A 137 -4.45 -16.35 19.24
C LYS A 137 -5.97 -16.31 19.44
N THR A 138 -6.68 -15.40 18.78
CA THR A 138 -8.14 -15.26 18.90
C THR A 138 -8.87 -16.47 18.30
N ARG A 139 -8.41 -16.98 17.16
CA ARG A 139 -8.96 -18.18 16.55
C ARG A 139 -8.79 -19.42 17.45
N ALA A 140 -7.63 -19.61 18.07
CA ALA A 140 -7.38 -20.71 18.99
C ALA A 140 -8.30 -20.65 20.22
N LYS A 141 -8.55 -19.46 20.77
CA LYS A 141 -9.50 -19.29 21.90
C LYS A 141 -10.94 -19.67 21.51
N ARG A 142 -11.42 -19.21 20.35
CA ARG A 142 -12.78 -19.55 19.84
C ARG A 142 -12.95 -21.04 19.62
N SER A 143 -11.95 -21.72 19.07
CA SER A 143 -11.96 -23.16 18.83
C SER A 143 -12.03 -23.98 20.14
N ARG A 144 -11.39 -23.50 21.23
CA ARG A 144 -11.46 -24.14 22.55
C ARG A 144 -12.82 -23.91 23.25
N SER A 145 -13.41 -22.73 23.07
CA SER A 145 -14.73 -22.40 23.65
C SER A 145 -15.87 -23.16 22.97
N ALA A 146 -15.75 -23.45 21.67
CA ALA A 146 -16.76 -24.19 20.91
C ALA A 146 -16.75 -25.73 21.15
N ARG A 147 -15.76 -26.24 21.88
CA ARG A 147 -15.61 -27.67 22.23
C ARG A 147 -16.02 -27.98 23.68
N ARG A 148 -16.48 -26.99 24.41
CA ARG A 148 -17.05 -27.13 25.77
C ARG A 148 -18.56 -26.95 25.73
#